data_3f49977633382f62e8f69af13aa87bd1
#
_entry.id   3f49977633382f62e8f69af13aa87bd1
#
_cell.length_a   1.000
_cell.length_b   1.000
_cell.length_c   1.000
_cell.angle_alpha   90.00
_cell.angle_beta   90.00
_cell.angle_gamma   90.00
#
_symmetry.space_group_name_H-M   'P 1'
#
loop_
_entity.id
_entity.type
_entity.pdbx_description
1 polymer ?
#
loop_
_entity_poly.entity_id
_entity_poly.type
_entity_poly.pdbx_seq_one_letter_code
_entity_poly.pdbx_strand_id
1 'polypeptide(L)'
;MKQKDWVTWGAMGIGALILIVILFIPPFIGVANNGDFERIVGSGGIAPLSDKFTYEQKYFGYSHSRYDYGPFSINYWSSQALFVFLAGLLGRAWSSASFPLEAMGAIYAALLLAALFLIVRYACSGQRWLQVTVALCLLFIFFDIGYVAYFQSFFGEPVSLIFLLLASGTSFVLASRRKPSIGWLVLFFISVLILSASKLQNAPIGLVFILFAFRIYRKRPERSWRSTVIAGSASILAMSVLVYAYAPQELKQINLYQTIFYGILKDSPHVERDLAELGIPEKFAVLAGTNYFQKDVPIRQDDPELTEHVYSRLGHVDVAAYYLRHPGRMIDKLEAASSQAAMIRPYYLGNYEQEAGKPRGALSYTYSVWSETKKDLLPQRFAFYLVFFLLYIGVALREYTRRRYGKHVVDAALVIGFVAIIAVAVPLVGDGEADLGKHLFLFNVSFDMMIIVSVVWVIAQIRRIFDRSPELH
;
A
#
# COMPACT_ATOMS: atom_id res chain seq x y z
N MET A 1 -22.63 -14.89 -31.17
CA MET A 1 -22.70 -15.34 -29.76
C MET A 1 -21.51 -14.75 -28.99
N LYS A 2 -21.71 -13.92 -27.95
CA LYS A 2 -20.64 -13.50 -27.08
C LYS A 2 -20.12 -14.73 -26.33
N GLN A 3 -18.93 -15.18 -26.66
CA GLN A 3 -18.29 -16.32 -25.99
C GLN A 3 -18.28 -16.03 -24.48
N LYS A 4 -18.89 -16.93 -23.67
CA LYS A 4 -18.93 -16.78 -22.20
C LYS A 4 -17.48 -16.67 -21.72
N ASP A 5 -17.20 -15.62 -20.98
CA ASP A 5 -15.88 -15.36 -20.38
C ASP A 5 -15.72 -16.21 -19.10
N TRP A 6 -15.59 -17.53 -19.32
CA TRP A 6 -15.49 -18.49 -18.22
C TRP A 6 -14.26 -18.28 -17.34
N VAL A 7 -13.16 -17.69 -17.91
CA VAL A 7 -11.94 -17.40 -17.14
C VAL A 7 -12.23 -16.36 -16.06
N THR A 8 -12.85 -15.24 -16.44
CA THR A 8 -13.18 -14.17 -15.48
C THR A 8 -14.14 -14.69 -14.41
N TRP A 9 -15.22 -15.40 -14.80
CA TRP A 9 -16.19 -15.90 -13.84
C TRP A 9 -15.64 -17.03 -12.95
N GLY A 10 -14.79 -17.90 -13.50
CA GLY A 10 -14.07 -18.92 -12.73
C GLY A 10 -13.13 -18.30 -11.70
N ALA A 11 -12.35 -17.26 -12.10
CA ALA A 11 -11.49 -16.53 -11.19
C ALA A 11 -12.29 -15.83 -10.06
N MET A 12 -13.46 -15.24 -10.41
CA MET A 12 -14.37 -14.64 -9.43
C MET A 12 -14.89 -15.68 -8.42
N GLY A 13 -15.30 -16.85 -8.89
CA GLY A 13 -15.79 -17.92 -8.00
C GLY A 13 -14.70 -18.44 -7.06
N ILE A 14 -13.48 -18.66 -7.57
CA ILE A 14 -12.34 -19.10 -6.76
C ILE A 14 -11.97 -18.00 -5.75
N GLY A 15 -11.87 -16.75 -6.20
CA GLY A 15 -11.56 -15.63 -5.31
C GLY A 15 -12.60 -15.43 -4.21
N ALA A 16 -13.90 -15.52 -4.55
CA ALA A 16 -14.97 -15.45 -3.57
C ALA A 16 -14.87 -16.59 -2.54
N LEU A 17 -14.59 -17.82 -2.98
CA LEU A 17 -14.40 -18.97 -2.09
C LEU A 17 -13.23 -18.75 -1.12
N ILE A 18 -12.07 -18.30 -1.62
CA ILE A 18 -10.90 -18.00 -0.77
C ILE A 18 -11.25 -16.94 0.28
N LEU A 19 -11.89 -15.83 -0.13
CA LEU A 19 -12.26 -14.75 0.79
C LEU A 19 -13.30 -15.20 1.82
N ILE A 20 -14.27 -16.04 1.43
CA ILE A 20 -15.24 -16.61 2.37
C ILE A 20 -14.53 -17.48 3.41
N VAL A 21 -13.61 -18.32 2.98
CA VAL A 21 -12.87 -19.22 3.89
C VAL A 21 -12.02 -18.42 4.88
N ILE A 22 -11.33 -17.38 4.42
CA ILE A 22 -10.42 -16.61 5.28
C ILE A 22 -11.20 -15.67 6.22
N LEU A 23 -12.25 -15.00 5.72
CA LEU A 23 -12.86 -13.88 6.44
C LEU A 23 -14.13 -14.27 7.21
N PHE A 24 -14.84 -15.32 6.78
CA PHE A 24 -16.20 -15.60 7.31
C PHE A 24 -16.37 -16.99 7.90
N ILE A 25 -15.35 -17.87 7.79
CA ILE A 25 -15.36 -19.18 8.46
C ILE A 25 -14.54 -19.07 9.75
N PRO A 26 -15.11 -19.44 10.92
CA PRO A 26 -14.37 -19.43 12.18
C PRO A 26 -13.10 -20.30 12.15
N PRO A 27 -12.05 -19.91 12.92
CA PRO A 27 -12.02 -18.78 13.85
C PRO A 27 -11.91 -17.43 13.11
N PHE A 28 -12.40 -16.35 13.73
CA PHE A 28 -12.24 -14.99 13.22
C PHE A 28 -10.75 -14.69 12.99
N ILE A 29 -10.45 -14.08 11.85
CA ILE A 29 -9.09 -13.71 11.45
C ILE A 29 -9.08 -12.23 11.08
N GLY A 30 -8.32 -11.44 11.83
CA GLY A 30 -8.10 -10.03 11.56
C GLY A 30 -6.64 -9.65 11.76
N VAL A 31 -6.37 -8.36 11.95
CA VAL A 31 -5.06 -7.86 12.38
C VAL A 31 -5.23 -7.04 13.65
N ALA A 32 -4.44 -7.36 14.68
CA ALA A 32 -4.48 -6.68 15.96
C ALA A 32 -4.15 -5.18 15.82
N ASN A 33 -4.77 -4.36 16.68
CA ASN A 33 -4.51 -2.93 16.76
C ASN A 33 -3.10 -2.64 17.29
N ASN A 34 -2.40 -1.67 16.70
CA ASN A 34 -1.14 -1.13 17.23
C ASN A 34 -1.28 0.30 17.79
N GLY A 35 -2.52 0.77 17.99
CA GLY A 35 -2.84 2.13 18.42
C GLY A 35 -3.36 3.04 17.29
N ASP A 36 -3.33 2.59 16.04
CA ASP A 36 -3.77 3.42 14.90
C ASP A 36 -5.29 3.44 14.71
N PHE A 37 -6.03 2.45 15.27
CA PHE A 37 -7.47 2.32 15.06
C PHE A 37 -8.24 3.49 15.63
N GLU A 38 -7.80 4.03 16.76
CA GLU A 38 -8.45 5.14 17.48
C GLU A 38 -8.57 6.41 16.61
N ARG A 39 -7.68 6.56 15.62
CA ARG A 39 -7.69 7.71 14.70
C ARG A 39 -8.87 7.67 13.73
N ILE A 40 -9.42 6.49 13.43
CA ILE A 40 -10.35 6.30 12.31
C ILE A 40 -11.72 5.71 12.69
N VAL A 41 -11.81 4.93 13.78
CA VAL A 41 -13.04 4.22 14.16
C VAL A 41 -14.25 5.14 14.31
N GLY A 42 -14.06 6.36 14.86
CA GLY A 42 -15.10 7.36 15.01
C GLY A 42 -15.78 7.75 13.70
N SER A 43 -15.09 7.65 12.53
CA SER A 43 -15.70 7.95 11.24
C SER A 43 -16.85 6.99 10.87
N GLY A 44 -16.89 5.78 11.45
CA GLY A 44 -17.98 4.82 11.32
C GLY A 44 -19.02 4.92 12.44
N GLY A 45 -18.87 5.87 13.37
CA GLY A 45 -19.67 5.88 14.60
C GLY A 45 -19.41 4.62 15.45
N ILE A 46 -18.13 4.23 15.55
CA ILE A 46 -17.63 3.08 16.28
C ILE A 46 -16.75 3.61 17.43
N ALA A 47 -16.92 3.07 18.63
CA ALA A 47 -16.10 3.44 19.77
C ALA A 47 -14.77 2.66 19.77
N PRO A 48 -13.68 3.23 20.31
CA PRO A 48 -12.48 2.47 20.65
C PRO A 48 -12.83 1.33 21.63
N LEU A 49 -11.93 0.36 21.73
CA LEU A 49 -12.10 -0.71 22.72
C LEU A 49 -12.22 -0.16 24.13
N SER A 50 -13.16 -0.72 24.88
CA SER A 50 -13.49 -0.32 26.25
C SER A 50 -12.27 -0.40 27.18
N ASP A 51 -12.20 0.47 28.19
CA ASP A 51 -11.17 0.45 29.25
C ASP A 51 -11.24 -0.76 30.18
N LYS A 52 -12.25 -1.60 30.01
CA LYS A 52 -12.29 -2.93 30.66
C LYS A 52 -11.20 -3.87 30.16
N PHE A 53 -10.72 -3.68 28.92
CA PHE A 53 -9.59 -4.43 28.38
C PHE A 53 -8.27 -3.85 28.88
N THR A 54 -7.33 -4.69 29.26
CA THR A 54 -5.96 -4.29 29.56
C THR A 54 -5.23 -3.82 28.30
N TYR A 55 -4.13 -3.09 28.46
CA TYR A 55 -3.27 -2.69 27.32
C TYR A 55 -2.87 -3.88 26.44
N GLU A 56 -2.51 -4.99 27.07
CA GLU A 56 -2.07 -6.21 26.38
C GLU A 56 -3.19 -6.93 25.62
N GLN A 57 -4.44 -6.76 26.08
CA GLN A 57 -5.62 -7.27 25.37
C GLN A 57 -6.01 -6.38 24.21
N LYS A 58 -5.89 -5.04 24.34
CA LYS A 58 -6.24 -4.07 23.29
C LYS A 58 -5.27 -4.07 22.12
N TYR A 59 -3.96 -4.29 22.39
CA TYR A 59 -2.92 -3.98 21.41
C TYR A 59 -1.99 -5.16 21.14
N PHE A 60 -1.55 -5.26 19.91
CA PHE A 60 -0.53 -6.16 19.35
C PHE A 60 -0.89 -7.63 19.34
N GLY A 61 -1.41 -8.18 20.44
CA GLY A 61 -1.53 -9.61 20.63
C GLY A 61 -2.77 -10.25 20.05
N TYR A 62 -3.88 -9.57 20.12
CA TYR A 62 -5.20 -10.09 19.74
C TYR A 62 -5.92 -9.15 18.79
N SER A 63 -6.62 -9.71 17.82
CA SER A 63 -7.63 -9.01 17.03
C SER A 63 -8.98 -9.05 17.76
N HIS A 64 -9.92 -8.22 17.36
CA HIS A 64 -11.26 -8.13 17.95
C HIS A 64 -12.29 -8.11 16.84
N SER A 65 -13.28 -8.99 16.89
CA SER A 65 -14.37 -9.05 15.91
C SER A 65 -15.51 -8.09 16.22
N ARG A 66 -15.62 -7.61 17.46
CA ARG A 66 -16.75 -6.78 17.94
C ARG A 66 -16.26 -5.49 18.58
N TYR A 67 -16.95 -4.40 18.23
CA TYR A 67 -16.74 -3.07 18.79
C TYR A 67 -18.07 -2.46 19.19
N ASP A 68 -18.06 -1.61 20.21
CA ASP A 68 -19.26 -0.85 20.60
C ASP A 68 -19.54 0.25 19.58
N TYR A 69 -20.82 0.58 19.38
CA TYR A 69 -21.17 1.79 18.63
C TYR A 69 -20.92 3.04 19.48
N GLY A 70 -20.48 4.11 18.83
CA GLY A 70 -20.19 5.39 19.45
C GLY A 70 -20.63 6.57 18.59
N PRO A 71 -20.33 7.79 18.99
CA PRO A 71 -20.60 8.99 18.21
C PRO A 71 -19.76 9.01 16.91
N PHE A 72 -20.31 9.64 15.88
CA PHE A 72 -19.53 9.93 14.67
C PHE A 72 -18.53 11.05 14.95
N SER A 73 -17.25 10.82 14.60
CA SER A 73 -16.20 11.82 14.67
C SER A 73 -15.19 11.60 13.55
N ILE A 74 -14.60 12.69 13.05
CA ILE A 74 -13.54 12.64 12.01
C ILE A 74 -12.29 13.25 12.61
N ASN A 75 -11.39 12.40 13.11
CA ASN A 75 -10.14 12.81 13.74
C ASN A 75 -8.95 12.73 12.77
N TYR A 76 -9.12 12.00 11.67
CA TYR A 76 -8.07 11.81 10.66
C TYR A 76 -8.65 11.85 9.25
N TRP A 77 -8.15 12.77 8.43
CA TRP A 77 -8.55 12.92 7.04
C TRP A 77 -7.89 11.85 6.17
N SER A 78 -8.66 10.84 5.80
CA SER A 78 -8.23 9.74 4.95
C SER A 78 -9.41 9.22 4.13
N SER A 79 -9.15 8.77 2.90
CA SER A 79 -10.17 8.08 2.09
C SER A 79 -10.65 6.78 2.76
N GLN A 80 -9.89 6.21 3.68
CA GLN A 80 -10.30 5.09 4.51
C GLN A 80 -11.55 5.42 5.34
N ALA A 81 -11.70 6.67 5.81
CA ALA A 81 -12.88 7.11 6.58
C ALA A 81 -14.20 6.83 5.85
N LEU A 82 -14.20 6.94 4.51
CA LEU A 82 -15.38 6.58 3.69
C LEU A 82 -15.76 5.11 3.86
N PHE A 83 -14.79 4.20 3.84
CA PHE A 83 -15.05 2.76 3.95
C PHE A 83 -15.43 2.36 5.38
N VAL A 84 -14.82 2.99 6.39
CA VAL A 84 -15.21 2.81 7.79
C VAL A 84 -16.63 3.33 8.03
N PHE A 85 -17.00 4.48 7.44
CA PHE A 85 -18.36 4.99 7.48
C PHE A 85 -19.37 4.03 6.85
N LEU A 86 -19.09 3.53 5.63
CA LEU A 86 -19.95 2.56 4.96
C LEU A 86 -20.07 1.25 5.75
N ALA A 87 -18.97 0.80 6.34
CA ALA A 87 -18.98 -0.38 7.21
C ALA A 87 -19.78 -0.14 8.49
N GLY A 88 -19.70 1.04 9.08
CA GLY A 88 -20.53 1.43 10.22
C GLY A 88 -22.03 1.40 9.92
N LEU A 89 -22.44 1.83 8.72
CA LEU A 89 -23.84 1.71 8.26
C LEU A 89 -24.23 0.24 8.02
N LEU A 90 -23.40 -0.53 7.33
CA LEU A 90 -23.61 -1.95 7.07
C LEU A 90 -23.67 -2.74 8.39
N GLY A 91 -22.76 -2.44 9.32
CA GLY A 91 -22.71 -3.08 10.62
C GLY A 91 -23.98 -2.87 11.44
N ARG A 92 -24.54 -1.65 11.43
CA ARG A 92 -25.83 -1.36 12.11
C ARG A 92 -27.01 -2.12 11.49
N ALA A 93 -26.99 -2.32 10.17
CA ALA A 93 -27.99 -3.13 9.48
C ALA A 93 -27.81 -4.63 9.78
N TRP A 94 -26.59 -5.07 10.10
CA TRP A 94 -26.26 -6.46 10.41
C TRP A 94 -26.51 -6.79 11.89
N SER A 95 -26.09 -5.93 12.80
CA SER A 95 -26.23 -6.07 14.24
C SER A 95 -26.46 -4.71 14.90
N SER A 96 -27.54 -4.57 15.67
CA SER A 96 -27.81 -3.34 16.41
C SER A 96 -27.06 -3.28 17.76
N ALA A 97 -26.60 -4.41 18.29
CA ALA A 97 -25.96 -4.51 19.59
C ALA A 97 -24.50 -4.07 19.59
N SER A 98 -23.74 -4.48 18.56
CA SER A 98 -22.31 -4.16 18.43
C SER A 98 -21.91 -4.19 16.96
N PHE A 99 -20.87 -3.42 16.61
CA PHE A 99 -20.31 -3.39 15.26
C PHE A 99 -19.53 -4.67 14.98
N PRO A 100 -19.94 -5.47 13.96
CA PRO A 100 -19.17 -6.62 13.51
C PRO A 100 -18.07 -6.19 12.55
N LEU A 101 -16.79 -6.50 12.85
CA LEU A 101 -15.66 -6.13 12.00
C LEU A 101 -15.70 -6.86 10.64
N GLU A 102 -16.44 -7.95 10.54
CA GLU A 102 -16.75 -8.66 9.29
C GLU A 102 -17.44 -7.75 8.25
N ALA A 103 -18.09 -6.66 8.68
CA ALA A 103 -18.66 -5.67 7.77
C ALA A 103 -17.57 -4.95 6.95
N MET A 104 -16.40 -4.65 7.57
CA MET A 104 -15.22 -4.17 6.83
C MET A 104 -14.73 -5.22 5.85
N GLY A 105 -14.60 -6.48 6.33
CA GLY A 105 -14.19 -7.63 5.51
C GLY A 105 -15.05 -7.78 4.26
N ALA A 106 -16.39 -7.68 4.40
CA ALA A 106 -17.33 -7.79 3.30
C ALA A 106 -17.15 -6.70 2.23
N ILE A 107 -16.97 -5.44 2.66
CA ILE A 107 -16.75 -4.31 1.74
C ILE A 107 -15.44 -4.49 0.97
N TYR A 108 -14.33 -4.77 1.66
CA TYR A 108 -13.05 -4.95 1.00
C TYR A 108 -12.98 -6.21 0.13
N ALA A 109 -13.63 -7.30 0.54
CA ALA A 109 -13.78 -8.50 -0.28
C ALA A 109 -14.51 -8.19 -1.60
N ALA A 110 -15.62 -7.48 -1.55
CA ALA A 110 -16.37 -7.07 -2.73
C ALA A 110 -15.54 -6.17 -3.66
N LEU A 111 -14.77 -5.22 -3.10
CA LEU A 111 -13.91 -4.32 -3.86
C LEU A 111 -12.70 -5.06 -4.47
N LEU A 112 -12.09 -6.01 -3.77
CA LEU A 112 -11.00 -6.83 -4.32
C LEU A 112 -11.50 -7.71 -5.47
N LEU A 113 -12.68 -8.32 -5.32
CA LEU A 113 -13.33 -9.07 -6.40
C LEU A 113 -13.64 -8.16 -7.60
N ALA A 114 -14.13 -6.95 -7.37
CA ALA A 114 -14.34 -5.98 -8.45
C ALA A 114 -13.03 -5.61 -9.17
N ALA A 115 -11.93 -5.45 -8.45
CA ALA A 115 -10.61 -5.23 -9.04
C ALA A 115 -10.14 -6.44 -9.87
N LEU A 116 -10.27 -7.66 -9.33
CA LEU A 116 -9.98 -8.91 -10.05
C LEU A 116 -10.78 -9.00 -11.35
N PHE A 117 -12.12 -8.80 -11.26
CA PHE A 117 -13.01 -8.79 -12.42
C PHE A 117 -12.56 -7.78 -13.47
N LEU A 118 -12.31 -6.55 -13.06
CA LEU A 118 -11.93 -5.46 -13.96
C LEU A 118 -10.61 -5.79 -14.69
N ILE A 119 -9.58 -6.23 -13.96
CA ILE A 119 -8.27 -6.52 -14.53
C ILE A 119 -8.37 -7.70 -15.51
N VAL A 120 -8.91 -8.83 -15.08
CA VAL A 120 -8.98 -10.02 -15.91
C VAL A 120 -9.88 -9.80 -17.14
N ARG A 121 -11.04 -9.17 -16.95
CA ARG A 121 -12.02 -8.96 -18.03
C ARG A 121 -11.63 -7.89 -19.03
N TYR A 122 -11.04 -6.79 -18.58
CA TYR A 122 -10.87 -5.59 -19.41
C TYR A 122 -9.41 -5.23 -19.72
N ALA A 123 -8.48 -5.42 -18.78
CA ALA A 123 -7.07 -5.16 -19.04
C ALA A 123 -6.44 -6.29 -19.88
N CYS A 124 -6.90 -7.54 -19.69
CA CYS A 124 -6.41 -8.72 -20.41
C CYS A 124 -7.31 -9.14 -21.58
N SER A 125 -8.23 -8.27 -22.05
CA SER A 125 -9.21 -8.61 -23.05
C SER A 125 -8.59 -9.04 -24.39
N GLY A 126 -9.13 -10.10 -25.00
CA GLY A 126 -8.76 -10.58 -26.35
C GLY A 126 -7.72 -11.70 -26.38
N GLN A 127 -7.10 -12.06 -25.25
CA GLN A 127 -6.09 -13.14 -25.18
C GLN A 127 -6.35 -14.03 -23.97
N ARG A 128 -6.90 -15.23 -24.19
CA ARG A 128 -7.26 -16.16 -23.10
C ARG A 128 -6.09 -16.56 -22.21
N TRP A 129 -4.94 -16.84 -22.82
CA TRP A 129 -3.74 -17.19 -22.05
C TRP A 129 -3.34 -16.07 -21.07
N LEU A 130 -3.45 -14.81 -21.51
CA LEU A 130 -3.16 -13.66 -20.67
C LEU A 130 -4.17 -13.54 -19.52
N GLN A 131 -5.46 -13.75 -19.81
CA GLN A 131 -6.50 -13.77 -18.78
C GLN A 131 -6.23 -14.85 -17.73
N VAL A 132 -5.90 -16.08 -18.17
CA VAL A 132 -5.60 -17.20 -17.26
C VAL A 132 -4.36 -16.89 -16.43
N THR A 133 -3.27 -16.48 -17.05
CA THR A 133 -2.02 -16.17 -16.35
C THR A 133 -2.22 -15.08 -15.31
N VAL A 134 -2.84 -13.96 -15.68
CA VAL A 134 -3.07 -12.84 -14.76
C VAL A 134 -4.05 -13.23 -13.65
N ALA A 135 -5.12 -13.97 -13.96
CA ALA A 135 -6.07 -14.45 -12.96
C ALA A 135 -5.39 -15.35 -11.92
N LEU A 136 -4.57 -16.31 -12.36
CA LEU A 136 -3.82 -17.19 -11.46
C LEU A 136 -2.83 -16.40 -10.58
N CYS A 137 -2.07 -15.47 -11.17
CA CYS A 137 -1.14 -14.63 -10.42
C CYS A 137 -1.87 -13.75 -9.39
N LEU A 138 -2.98 -13.11 -9.77
CA LEU A 138 -3.75 -12.26 -8.86
C LEU A 138 -4.33 -13.07 -7.70
N LEU A 139 -4.91 -14.24 -7.96
CA LEU A 139 -5.47 -15.14 -6.95
C LEU A 139 -4.37 -15.68 -6.02
N PHE A 140 -3.23 -16.09 -6.57
CA PHE A 140 -2.13 -16.64 -5.79
C PHE A 140 -1.47 -15.60 -4.88
N ILE A 141 -1.32 -14.36 -5.37
CA ILE A 141 -0.59 -13.30 -4.68
C ILE A 141 -1.51 -12.48 -3.77
N PHE A 142 -2.55 -11.86 -4.32
CA PHE A 142 -3.33 -10.85 -3.60
C PHE A 142 -4.52 -11.40 -2.80
N PHE A 143 -4.80 -12.71 -2.93
CA PHE A 143 -5.75 -13.39 -2.06
C PHE A 143 -5.06 -14.15 -0.91
N ASP A 144 -3.74 -14.04 -0.80
CA ASP A 144 -2.96 -14.55 0.32
C ASP A 144 -3.36 -13.85 1.62
N ILE A 145 -3.38 -14.61 2.71
CA ILE A 145 -3.78 -14.10 4.03
C ILE A 145 -2.92 -12.93 4.50
N GLY A 146 -1.67 -12.83 4.04
CA GLY A 146 -0.80 -11.71 4.32
C GLY A 146 -1.42 -10.37 3.90
N TYR A 147 -2.20 -10.35 2.83
CA TYR A 147 -2.98 -9.20 2.37
C TYR A 147 -4.42 -9.18 2.92
N VAL A 148 -5.08 -10.35 2.91
CA VAL A 148 -6.53 -10.44 3.19
C VAL A 148 -6.86 -10.26 4.67
N ALA A 149 -5.97 -10.64 5.60
CA ALA A 149 -6.21 -10.44 7.04
C ALA A 149 -6.45 -8.97 7.42
N TYR A 150 -5.83 -8.04 6.71
CA TYR A 150 -6.06 -6.60 6.90
C TYR A 150 -7.50 -6.16 6.61
N PHE A 151 -8.30 -6.94 5.88
CA PHE A 151 -9.69 -6.59 5.55
C PHE A 151 -10.58 -6.56 6.79
N GLN A 152 -10.21 -7.32 7.82
CA GLN A 152 -10.82 -7.29 9.14
C GLN A 152 -9.93 -6.53 10.13
N SER A 153 -9.71 -5.25 9.81
CA SER A 153 -9.00 -4.29 10.63
C SER A 153 -9.39 -2.85 10.25
N PHE A 154 -9.02 -1.89 11.08
CA PHE A 154 -9.18 -0.47 10.76
C PHE A 154 -7.89 0.15 10.20
N PHE A 155 -7.01 -0.65 9.61
CA PHE A 155 -5.85 -0.16 8.89
C PHE A 155 -6.20 0.33 7.48
N GLY A 156 -5.41 1.27 6.93
CA GLY A 156 -5.57 1.81 5.58
C GLY A 156 -4.98 0.94 4.46
N GLU A 157 -4.34 -0.16 4.80
CA GLU A 157 -3.69 -1.10 3.90
C GLU A 157 -4.64 -1.70 2.85
N PRO A 158 -5.86 -2.14 3.20
CA PRO A 158 -6.84 -2.64 2.21
C PRO A 158 -7.17 -1.61 1.14
N VAL A 159 -7.36 -0.34 1.53
CA VAL A 159 -7.65 0.74 0.59
C VAL A 159 -6.46 0.95 -0.35
N SER A 160 -5.25 0.95 0.19
CA SER A 160 -4.02 1.10 -0.59
C SER A 160 -3.84 -0.04 -1.60
N LEU A 161 -4.03 -1.31 -1.18
CA LEU A 161 -3.96 -2.49 -2.04
C LEU A 161 -4.97 -2.40 -3.19
N ILE A 162 -6.26 -2.29 -2.84
CA ILE A 162 -7.35 -2.41 -3.80
C ILE A 162 -7.30 -1.26 -4.81
N PHE A 163 -7.06 -0.03 -4.34
CA PHE A 163 -7.06 1.13 -5.23
C PHE A 163 -5.78 1.26 -6.04
N LEU A 164 -4.64 0.69 -5.61
CA LEU A 164 -3.48 0.53 -6.47
C LEU A 164 -3.74 -0.50 -7.59
N LEU A 165 -4.40 -1.63 -7.28
CA LEU A 165 -4.82 -2.61 -8.30
C LEU A 165 -5.79 -2.00 -9.31
N LEU A 166 -6.79 -1.24 -8.85
CA LEU A 166 -7.75 -0.55 -9.71
C LEU A 166 -7.09 0.55 -10.57
N ALA A 167 -6.21 1.38 -9.99
CA ALA A 167 -5.49 2.42 -10.72
C ALA A 167 -4.59 1.82 -11.79
N SER A 168 -3.85 0.76 -11.49
CA SER A 168 -2.99 0.07 -12.45
C SER A 168 -3.79 -0.70 -13.49
N GLY A 169 -4.84 -1.42 -13.11
CA GLY A 169 -5.72 -2.12 -14.01
C GLY A 169 -6.38 -1.18 -15.02
N THR A 170 -6.91 -0.04 -14.55
CA THR A 170 -7.47 1.01 -15.42
C THR A 170 -6.40 1.65 -16.30
N SER A 171 -5.17 1.84 -15.81
CA SER A 171 -4.03 2.30 -16.63
C SER A 171 -3.79 1.37 -17.81
N PHE A 172 -3.77 0.05 -17.60
CA PHE A 172 -3.64 -0.92 -18.70
C PHE A 172 -4.82 -0.89 -19.65
N VAL A 173 -6.07 -0.74 -19.18
CA VAL A 173 -7.24 -0.56 -20.03
C VAL A 173 -7.13 0.70 -20.90
N LEU A 174 -6.74 1.81 -20.29
CA LEU A 174 -6.52 3.08 -20.98
C LEU A 174 -5.37 2.99 -21.99
N ALA A 175 -4.31 2.28 -21.63
CA ALA A 175 -3.13 2.09 -22.46
C ALA A 175 -3.42 1.20 -23.70
N SER A 176 -4.07 0.06 -23.52
CA SER A 176 -4.25 -0.96 -24.55
C SER A 176 -5.32 -0.59 -25.60
N ARG A 177 -6.36 0.16 -25.22
CA ARG A 177 -7.44 0.52 -26.14
C ARG A 177 -7.07 1.69 -27.01
N ARG A 178 -7.39 1.63 -28.31
CA ARG A 178 -7.17 2.73 -29.27
C ARG A 178 -8.00 3.97 -28.92
N LYS A 179 -9.27 3.79 -28.55
CA LYS A 179 -10.19 4.84 -28.13
C LYS A 179 -10.88 4.42 -26.80
N PRO A 180 -10.23 4.54 -25.66
CA PRO A 180 -10.85 4.23 -24.39
C PRO A 180 -12.00 5.20 -24.08
N SER A 181 -13.06 4.70 -23.43
CA SER A 181 -14.17 5.57 -23.01
C SER A 181 -13.76 6.48 -21.87
N ILE A 182 -14.45 7.59 -21.71
CA ILE A 182 -14.23 8.56 -20.64
C ILE A 182 -14.53 7.94 -19.25
N GLY A 183 -15.44 6.96 -19.19
CA GLY A 183 -15.73 6.24 -17.94
C GLY A 183 -14.51 5.51 -17.37
N TRP A 184 -13.63 4.96 -18.22
CA TRP A 184 -12.37 4.36 -17.77
C TRP A 184 -11.39 5.41 -17.24
N LEU A 185 -11.39 6.60 -17.85
CA LEU A 185 -10.55 7.69 -17.39
C LEU A 185 -11.03 8.22 -16.04
N VAL A 186 -12.34 8.37 -15.86
CA VAL A 186 -12.93 8.77 -14.57
C VAL A 186 -12.64 7.74 -13.48
N LEU A 187 -12.84 6.45 -13.78
CA LEU A 187 -12.53 5.38 -12.82
C LEU A 187 -11.04 5.36 -12.44
N PHE A 188 -10.15 5.59 -13.40
CA PHE A 188 -8.72 5.76 -13.15
C PHE A 188 -8.46 6.90 -12.16
N PHE A 189 -8.99 8.09 -12.38
CA PHE A 189 -8.77 9.24 -11.50
C PHE A 189 -9.38 9.05 -10.12
N ILE A 190 -10.58 8.46 -10.02
CA ILE A 190 -11.19 8.10 -8.73
C ILE A 190 -10.29 7.12 -7.97
N SER A 191 -9.78 6.09 -8.66
CA SER A 191 -8.90 5.09 -8.03
C SER A 191 -7.60 5.72 -7.50
N VAL A 192 -6.99 6.62 -8.28
CA VAL A 192 -5.76 7.32 -7.86
C VAL A 192 -6.03 8.29 -6.71
N LEU A 193 -7.15 9.04 -6.74
CA LEU A 193 -7.53 9.95 -5.66
C LEU A 193 -7.72 9.20 -4.34
N ILE A 194 -8.46 8.10 -4.36
CA ILE A 194 -8.69 7.28 -3.16
C ILE A 194 -7.36 6.69 -2.66
N LEU A 195 -6.51 6.18 -3.55
CA LEU A 195 -5.18 5.68 -3.21
C LEU A 195 -4.32 6.75 -2.53
N SER A 196 -4.22 7.93 -3.15
CA SER A 196 -3.38 9.03 -2.66
C SER A 196 -3.87 9.59 -1.31
N ALA A 197 -5.17 9.53 -1.06
CA ALA A 197 -5.77 9.97 0.19
C ALA A 197 -5.89 8.87 1.25
N SER A 198 -5.45 7.64 0.98
CA SER A 198 -5.62 6.52 1.92
C SER A 198 -4.71 6.60 3.15
N LYS A 199 -3.51 7.15 2.99
CA LYS A 199 -2.52 7.37 4.06
C LYS A 199 -1.65 8.58 3.70
N LEU A 200 -1.12 9.27 4.70
CA LEU A 200 -0.22 10.42 4.49
C LEU A 200 0.96 10.05 3.57
N GLN A 201 1.58 8.91 3.80
CA GLN A 201 2.71 8.41 2.99
C GLN A 201 2.34 8.08 1.53
N ASN A 202 1.06 7.89 1.21
CA ASN A 202 0.61 7.57 -0.13
C ASN A 202 0.30 8.82 -0.97
N ALA A 203 0.24 10.00 -0.37
CA ALA A 203 -0.06 11.25 -1.07
C ALA A 203 0.86 11.52 -2.28
N PRO A 204 2.19 11.30 -2.21
CA PRO A 204 3.09 11.50 -3.36
C PRO A 204 2.87 10.49 -4.50
N ILE A 205 2.28 9.33 -4.24
CA ILE A 205 2.04 8.28 -5.26
C ILE A 205 1.17 8.81 -6.41
N GLY A 206 0.21 9.68 -6.10
CA GLY A 206 -0.65 10.31 -7.11
C GLY A 206 0.13 11.03 -8.20
N LEU A 207 1.28 11.63 -7.87
CA LEU A 207 2.11 12.35 -8.83
C LEU A 207 2.65 11.45 -9.96
N VAL A 208 2.96 10.18 -9.63
CA VAL A 208 3.40 9.19 -10.63
C VAL A 208 2.29 8.92 -11.64
N PHE A 209 1.04 8.80 -11.18
CA PHE A 209 -0.09 8.58 -12.05
C PHE A 209 -0.46 9.83 -12.88
N ILE A 210 -0.18 11.04 -12.40
CA ILE A 210 -0.30 12.27 -13.19
C ILE A 210 0.64 12.22 -14.41
N LEU A 211 1.87 11.73 -14.26
CA LEU A 211 2.79 11.57 -15.39
C LEU A 211 2.21 10.65 -16.47
N PHE A 212 1.59 9.53 -16.06
CA PHE A 212 0.87 8.65 -16.98
C PHE A 212 -0.33 9.34 -17.63
N ALA A 213 -1.11 10.10 -16.86
CA ALA A 213 -2.27 10.84 -17.38
C ALA A 213 -1.85 11.82 -18.49
N PHE A 214 -0.72 12.53 -18.36
CA PHE A 214 -0.18 13.37 -19.41
C PHE A 214 0.26 12.58 -20.65
N ARG A 215 0.75 11.35 -20.49
CA ARG A 215 1.10 10.48 -21.63
C ARG A 215 -0.13 10.11 -22.46
N ILE A 216 -1.28 9.86 -21.81
CA ILE A 216 -2.53 9.53 -22.51
C ILE A 216 -3.39 10.74 -22.91
N TYR A 217 -3.00 11.97 -22.50
CA TYR A 217 -3.71 13.21 -22.83
C TYR A 217 -3.98 13.36 -24.33
N ARG A 218 -2.97 13.04 -25.17
CA ARG A 218 -3.04 13.15 -26.62
C ARG A 218 -3.73 11.95 -27.29
N LYS A 219 -4.17 10.95 -26.55
CA LYS A 219 -4.78 9.73 -27.10
C LYS A 219 -6.13 9.99 -27.75
N ARG A 220 -6.81 11.04 -27.28
CA ARG A 220 -8.09 11.51 -27.83
C ARG A 220 -8.08 13.03 -27.98
N PRO A 221 -8.56 13.56 -29.13
CA PRO A 221 -8.56 15.01 -29.39
C PRO A 221 -9.74 15.73 -28.73
N GLU A 222 -10.77 15.01 -28.30
CA GLU A 222 -12.02 15.58 -27.78
C GLU A 222 -11.78 16.42 -26.52
N ARG A 223 -12.44 17.57 -26.46
CA ARG A 223 -12.33 18.53 -25.34
C ARG A 223 -12.69 17.88 -24.01
N SER A 224 -13.75 17.04 -23.99
CA SER A 224 -14.18 16.32 -22.78
C SER A 224 -13.08 15.41 -22.23
N TRP A 225 -12.35 14.69 -23.10
CA TRP A 225 -11.22 13.86 -22.70
C TRP A 225 -10.10 14.69 -22.07
N ARG A 226 -9.68 15.74 -22.76
CA ARG A 226 -8.58 16.61 -22.32
C ARG A 226 -8.91 17.36 -21.03
N SER A 227 -10.14 17.88 -20.91
CA SER A 227 -10.58 18.54 -19.68
C SER A 227 -10.64 17.56 -18.50
N THR A 228 -11.07 16.31 -18.70
CA THR A 228 -11.06 15.30 -17.64
C THR A 228 -9.64 14.95 -17.20
N VAL A 229 -8.68 14.87 -18.13
CA VAL A 229 -7.27 14.63 -17.76
C VAL A 229 -6.73 15.78 -16.92
N ILE A 230 -6.99 17.04 -17.34
CA ILE A 230 -6.52 18.22 -16.59
C ILE A 230 -7.19 18.31 -15.22
N ALA A 231 -8.52 18.21 -15.17
CA ALA A 231 -9.27 18.27 -13.92
C ALA A 231 -8.88 17.14 -12.94
N GLY A 232 -8.78 15.91 -13.44
CA GLY A 232 -8.37 14.77 -12.62
C GLY A 232 -6.94 14.91 -12.09
N SER A 233 -6.00 15.38 -12.92
CA SER A 233 -4.62 15.64 -12.49
C SER A 233 -4.55 16.77 -11.45
N ALA A 234 -5.30 17.86 -11.65
CA ALA A 234 -5.40 18.94 -10.68
C ALA A 234 -6.02 18.47 -9.36
N SER A 235 -7.05 17.61 -9.42
CA SER A 235 -7.68 17.04 -8.22
C SER A 235 -6.72 16.13 -7.43
N ILE A 236 -5.90 15.32 -8.12
CA ILE A 236 -4.87 14.49 -7.45
C ILE A 236 -3.85 15.39 -6.75
N LEU A 237 -3.34 16.41 -7.45
CA LEU A 237 -2.38 17.36 -6.88
C LEU A 237 -2.97 18.07 -5.65
N ALA A 238 -4.18 18.60 -5.77
CA ALA A 238 -4.89 19.24 -4.66
C ALA A 238 -5.09 18.28 -3.48
N MET A 239 -5.51 17.03 -3.74
CA MET A 239 -5.69 16.01 -2.70
C MET A 239 -4.38 15.70 -1.99
N SER A 240 -3.26 15.55 -2.71
CA SER A 240 -1.95 15.29 -2.11
C SER A 240 -1.52 16.42 -1.16
N VAL A 241 -1.76 17.67 -1.55
CA VAL A 241 -1.51 18.85 -0.71
C VAL A 241 -2.44 18.87 0.51
N LEU A 242 -3.75 18.64 0.31
CA LEU A 242 -4.74 18.67 1.40
C LEU A 242 -4.47 17.59 2.45
N VAL A 243 -4.15 16.35 2.05
CA VAL A 243 -3.82 15.26 2.98
C VAL A 243 -2.64 15.65 3.88
N TYR A 244 -1.62 16.28 3.32
CA TYR A 244 -0.47 16.75 4.09
C TYR A 244 -0.82 17.96 4.98
N ALA A 245 -1.56 18.93 4.44
CA ALA A 245 -1.95 20.14 5.15
C ALA A 245 -2.81 19.83 6.39
N TYR A 246 -3.81 18.96 6.23
CA TYR A 246 -4.76 18.57 7.28
C TYR A 246 -4.31 17.38 8.14
N ALA A 247 -3.09 16.86 7.93
CA ALA A 247 -2.55 15.83 8.82
C ALA A 247 -2.43 16.37 10.26
N PRO A 248 -2.83 15.60 11.28
CA PRO A 248 -2.71 16.00 12.69
C PRO A 248 -1.29 16.42 13.04
N GLN A 249 -1.16 17.49 13.81
CA GLN A 249 0.15 18.05 14.20
C GLN A 249 0.98 17.03 14.99
N GLU A 250 0.32 16.30 15.89
CA GLU A 250 0.94 15.22 16.64
C GLU A 250 1.57 14.15 15.71
N LEU A 251 0.83 13.73 14.66
CA LEU A 251 1.36 12.76 13.69
C LEU A 251 2.59 13.31 12.95
N LYS A 252 2.58 14.60 12.60
CA LYS A 252 3.76 15.25 11.97
C LYS A 252 4.97 15.26 12.91
N GLN A 253 4.76 15.52 14.20
CA GLN A 253 5.81 15.51 15.22
C GLN A 253 6.36 14.09 15.44
N ILE A 254 5.49 13.08 15.58
CA ILE A 254 5.88 11.66 15.66
C ILE A 254 6.78 11.30 14.50
N ASN A 255 6.33 11.55 13.29
CA ASN A 255 7.05 11.20 12.07
C ASN A 255 8.39 11.93 11.99
N LEU A 256 8.44 13.21 12.30
CA LEU A 256 9.68 13.99 12.24
C LEU A 256 10.69 13.54 13.31
N TYR A 257 10.23 13.25 14.55
CA TYR A 257 11.08 12.66 15.58
C TYR A 257 11.69 11.34 15.10
N GLN A 258 10.84 10.44 14.62
CA GLN A 258 11.27 9.12 14.13
C GLN A 258 12.27 9.25 12.99
N THR A 259 12.01 10.13 12.03
CA THR A 259 12.90 10.35 10.90
C THR A 259 14.28 10.86 11.32
N ILE A 260 14.35 11.75 12.31
CA ILE A 260 15.62 12.32 12.77
C ILE A 260 16.33 11.33 13.72
N PHE A 261 15.69 10.96 14.82
CA PHE A 261 16.35 10.22 15.91
C PHE A 261 16.41 8.72 15.65
N TYR A 262 15.38 8.14 15.04
CA TYR A 262 15.32 6.71 14.67
C TYR A 262 15.56 6.45 13.17
N GLY A 263 15.87 7.50 12.43
CA GLY A 263 16.27 7.46 11.02
C GLY A 263 17.71 7.96 10.85
N ILE A 264 17.90 9.28 10.72
CA ILE A 264 19.21 9.87 10.42
C ILE A 264 20.26 9.53 11.50
N LEU A 265 19.92 9.71 12.78
CA LEU A 265 20.89 9.56 13.87
C LEU A 265 21.09 8.12 14.33
N LYS A 266 20.13 7.23 14.07
CA LYS A 266 20.29 5.80 14.35
C LYS A 266 21.43 5.25 13.52
N ASP A 267 22.35 4.57 14.21
CA ASP A 267 23.56 3.98 13.62
C ASP A 267 24.47 5.00 12.90
N SER A 268 24.35 6.31 13.26
CA SER A 268 25.27 7.31 12.73
C SER A 268 26.66 7.16 13.34
N PRO A 269 27.71 7.15 12.49
CA PRO A 269 29.09 7.19 12.99
C PRO A 269 29.51 8.58 13.51
N HIS A 270 28.72 9.63 13.25
CA HIS A 270 29.06 11.03 13.58
C HIS A 270 27.82 11.82 14.02
N VAL A 271 27.18 11.38 15.14
CA VAL A 271 25.91 11.95 15.63
C VAL A 271 25.96 13.47 15.84
N GLU A 272 27.02 13.98 16.46
CA GLU A 272 27.19 15.41 16.75
C GLU A 272 27.30 16.24 15.45
N ARG A 273 27.99 15.71 14.44
CA ARG A 273 28.10 16.34 13.13
C ARG A 273 26.77 16.40 12.40
N ASP A 274 26.01 15.30 12.43
CA ASP A 274 24.69 15.22 11.81
C ASP A 274 23.72 16.18 12.49
N LEU A 275 23.75 16.28 13.83
CA LEU A 275 22.97 17.26 14.60
C LEU A 275 23.35 18.70 14.21
N ALA A 276 24.65 19.01 14.15
CA ALA A 276 25.12 20.35 13.79
C ALA A 276 24.68 20.73 12.36
N GLU A 277 24.73 19.78 11.40
CA GLU A 277 24.26 20.00 10.03
C GLU A 277 22.74 20.27 9.97
N LEU A 278 21.95 19.62 10.82
CA LEU A 278 20.51 19.84 10.93
C LEU A 278 20.17 21.09 11.78
N GLY A 279 21.18 21.74 12.40
CA GLY A 279 20.98 22.87 13.31
C GLY A 279 20.30 22.50 14.63
N ILE A 280 20.46 21.24 15.06
CA ILE A 280 19.92 20.70 16.31
C ILE A 280 21.02 20.78 17.39
N PRO A 281 20.73 21.28 18.61
CA PRO A 281 21.70 21.30 19.69
C PRO A 281 22.27 19.93 20.08
N GLU A 282 23.58 19.87 20.36
CA GLU A 282 24.30 18.62 20.66
C GLU A 282 23.73 17.84 21.84
N LYS A 283 23.10 18.52 22.81
CA LYS A 283 22.45 17.88 23.96
C LYS A 283 21.41 16.81 23.57
N PHE A 284 20.82 16.88 22.36
CA PHE A 284 19.89 15.90 21.84
C PHE A 284 20.55 14.64 21.25
N ALA A 285 21.90 14.56 21.27
CA ALA A 285 22.62 13.35 20.85
C ALA A 285 22.20 12.10 21.64
N VAL A 286 21.80 12.30 22.89
CA VAL A 286 21.31 11.23 23.79
C VAL A 286 20.02 10.55 23.29
N LEU A 287 19.31 11.15 22.32
CA LEU A 287 18.11 10.60 21.70
C LEU A 287 18.40 9.77 20.43
N ALA A 288 19.65 9.72 19.97
CA ALA A 288 20.01 8.95 18.79
C ALA A 288 19.62 7.46 18.95
N GLY A 289 18.90 6.91 17.98
CA GLY A 289 18.39 5.53 18.01
C GLY A 289 17.13 5.30 18.86
N THR A 290 16.56 6.35 19.49
CA THR A 290 15.31 6.22 20.26
C THR A 290 14.08 6.34 19.36
N ASN A 291 13.05 5.54 19.70
CA ASN A 291 11.74 5.59 19.06
C ASN A 291 10.82 6.57 19.82
N TYR A 292 9.92 7.24 19.10
CA TYR A 292 8.96 8.19 19.71
C TYR A 292 8.11 7.58 20.84
N PHE A 293 7.79 6.31 20.75
CA PHE A 293 6.95 5.61 21.73
C PHE A 293 7.75 4.94 22.87
N GLN A 294 9.08 5.12 22.90
CA GLN A 294 9.93 4.60 23.96
C GLN A 294 9.69 5.40 25.23
N LYS A 295 9.41 4.72 26.35
CA LYS A 295 9.10 5.37 27.63
C LYS A 295 10.32 5.84 28.38
N ASP A 296 11.39 5.04 28.40
CA ASP A 296 12.62 5.30 29.14
C ASP A 296 13.62 6.02 28.23
N VAL A 297 13.44 7.33 28.06
CA VAL A 297 14.32 8.21 27.27
C VAL A 297 14.86 9.35 28.14
N PRO A 298 16.11 9.80 27.90
CA PRO A 298 16.72 10.87 28.69
C PRO A 298 16.00 12.20 28.59
N ILE A 299 15.42 12.51 27.44
CA ILE A 299 14.62 13.72 27.17
C ILE A 299 13.29 13.24 26.59
N ARG A 300 12.18 13.70 27.17
CA ARG A 300 10.84 13.31 26.73
C ARG A 300 10.52 13.85 25.34
N GLN A 301 9.74 13.10 24.57
CA GLN A 301 9.36 13.45 23.21
C GLN A 301 8.47 14.69 23.12
N ASP A 302 7.78 15.04 24.21
CA ASP A 302 6.94 16.24 24.37
C ASP A 302 7.69 17.43 25.02
N ASP A 303 9.01 17.35 25.16
CA ASP A 303 9.84 18.42 25.74
C ASP A 303 9.70 19.71 24.91
N PRO A 304 9.46 20.86 25.55
CA PRO A 304 9.35 22.17 24.91
C PRO A 304 10.57 22.53 24.04
N GLU A 305 11.77 22.12 24.43
CA GLU A 305 12.99 22.41 23.67
C GLU A 305 13.07 21.57 22.37
N LEU A 306 12.50 20.35 22.34
CA LEU A 306 12.32 19.61 21.10
C LEU A 306 11.36 20.33 20.17
N THR A 307 10.31 20.95 20.70
CA THR A 307 9.40 21.76 19.90
C THR A 307 10.11 22.97 19.32
N GLU A 308 10.91 23.69 20.12
CA GLU A 308 11.65 24.87 19.71
C GLU A 308 12.73 24.56 18.65
N HIS A 309 13.53 23.52 18.90
CA HIS A 309 14.73 23.26 18.09
C HIS A 309 14.52 22.25 16.97
N VAL A 310 13.47 21.41 17.02
CA VAL A 310 13.21 20.35 16.05
C VAL A 310 11.87 20.57 15.34
N TYR A 311 10.73 20.44 16.06
CA TYR A 311 9.42 20.37 15.42
C TYR A 311 8.95 21.66 14.76
N SER A 312 9.38 22.84 15.23
CA SER A 312 9.01 24.12 14.64
C SER A 312 9.96 24.59 13.53
N ARG A 313 11.15 23.99 13.42
CA ARG A 313 12.22 24.46 12.51
C ARG A 313 12.49 23.53 11.35
N LEU A 314 12.31 22.22 11.55
CA LEU A 314 12.64 21.20 10.57
C LEU A 314 11.38 20.58 9.97
N GLY A 315 11.51 20.06 8.77
CA GLY A 315 10.48 19.31 8.08
C GLY A 315 11.08 18.16 7.24
N HIS A 316 10.23 17.36 6.65
CA HIS A 316 10.67 16.23 5.80
C HIS A 316 11.46 16.68 4.56
N VAL A 317 11.36 17.96 4.16
CA VAL A 317 12.18 18.52 3.07
C VAL A 317 13.65 18.62 3.51
N ASP A 318 13.91 18.99 4.76
CA ASP A 318 15.27 19.07 5.31
C ASP A 318 15.90 17.69 5.42
N VAL A 319 15.09 16.70 5.83
CA VAL A 319 15.48 15.28 5.84
C VAL A 319 15.82 14.78 4.44
N ALA A 320 14.97 15.06 3.45
CA ALA A 320 15.25 14.70 2.06
C ALA A 320 16.52 15.37 1.56
N ALA A 321 16.72 16.65 1.88
CA ALA A 321 17.95 17.39 1.51
C ALA A 321 19.20 16.80 2.19
N TYR A 322 19.10 16.34 3.46
CA TYR A 322 20.16 15.63 4.14
C TYR A 322 20.55 14.35 3.38
N TYR A 323 19.60 13.48 3.04
CA TYR A 323 19.88 12.25 2.31
C TYR A 323 20.42 12.49 0.90
N LEU A 324 20.01 13.57 0.22
CA LEU A 324 20.55 13.95 -1.09
C LEU A 324 22.03 14.37 -0.99
N ARG A 325 22.44 15.00 0.12
CA ARG A 325 23.83 15.37 0.40
C ARG A 325 24.67 14.18 0.89
N HIS A 326 24.02 13.18 1.49
CA HIS A 326 24.64 11.98 2.06
C HIS A 326 24.09 10.69 1.42
N PRO A 327 24.32 10.44 0.11
CA PRO A 327 23.74 9.28 -0.59
C PRO A 327 24.16 7.93 0.01
N GLY A 328 25.35 7.84 0.60
CA GLY A 328 25.79 6.63 1.33
C GLY A 328 24.87 6.32 2.50
N ARG A 329 24.45 7.34 3.28
CA ARG A 329 23.50 7.18 4.38
C ARG A 329 22.12 6.70 3.90
N MET A 330 21.67 7.20 2.73
CA MET A 330 20.43 6.71 2.13
C MET A 330 20.55 5.25 1.70
N ILE A 331 21.70 4.81 1.19
CA ILE A 331 21.94 3.39 0.85
C ILE A 331 21.89 2.51 2.10
N ASP A 332 22.48 2.94 3.23
CA ASP A 332 22.39 2.20 4.51
C ASP A 332 20.92 2.04 4.95
N LYS A 333 20.09 3.07 4.81
CA LYS A 333 18.66 3.01 5.13
C LYS A 333 17.87 2.14 4.14
N LEU A 334 18.25 2.11 2.87
CA LEU A 334 17.69 1.19 1.88
C LEU A 334 18.07 -0.26 2.17
N GLU A 335 19.26 -0.54 2.68
CA GLU A 335 19.65 -1.87 3.15
C GLU A 335 18.79 -2.29 4.37
N ALA A 336 18.61 -1.40 5.36
CA ALA A 336 17.72 -1.64 6.49
C ALA A 336 16.28 -1.90 6.04
N ALA A 337 15.74 -1.10 5.12
CA ALA A 337 14.42 -1.32 4.55
C ALA A 337 14.32 -2.65 3.81
N SER A 338 15.38 -3.04 3.09
CA SER A 338 15.40 -4.29 2.30
C SER A 338 15.28 -5.53 3.17
N SER A 339 15.73 -5.48 4.42
CA SER A 339 15.55 -6.57 5.40
C SER A 339 14.07 -6.83 5.73
N GLN A 340 13.20 -5.86 5.55
CA GLN A 340 11.76 -5.92 5.82
C GLN A 340 10.92 -5.94 4.53
N ALA A 341 11.54 -5.72 3.37
CA ALA A 341 10.85 -5.44 2.11
C ALA A 341 10.09 -6.64 1.52
N ALA A 342 10.41 -7.87 1.95
CA ALA A 342 9.68 -9.07 1.55
C ALA A 342 8.50 -9.41 2.49
N MET A 343 8.36 -8.72 3.63
CA MET A 343 7.32 -8.99 4.62
C MET A 343 6.01 -8.28 4.20
N ILE A 344 4.99 -9.06 3.88
CA ILE A 344 3.68 -8.53 3.49
C ILE A 344 2.87 -8.11 4.73
N ARG A 345 3.01 -8.86 5.83
CA ARG A 345 2.29 -8.64 7.09
C ARG A 345 3.24 -8.35 8.24
N PRO A 346 2.81 -7.53 9.23
CA PRO A 346 3.59 -7.31 10.44
C PRO A 346 3.51 -8.55 11.32
N TYR A 347 4.65 -9.25 11.51
CA TYR A 347 4.71 -10.49 12.29
C TYR A 347 4.54 -10.27 13.80
N TYR A 348 4.48 -9.04 14.25
CA TYR A 348 4.23 -8.65 15.65
C TYR A 348 2.75 -8.36 15.96
N LEU A 349 1.85 -8.42 14.95
CA LEU A 349 0.40 -8.22 15.14
C LEU A 349 -0.35 -9.53 14.97
N GLY A 350 -0.97 -10.00 16.06
CA GLY A 350 -1.75 -11.23 16.07
C GLY A 350 -2.98 -11.18 15.15
N ASN A 351 -3.41 -12.36 14.70
CA ASN A 351 -4.56 -12.50 13.81
C ASN A 351 -5.81 -13.01 14.51
N TYR A 352 -5.69 -13.60 15.67
CA TYR A 352 -6.80 -14.28 16.35
C TYR A 352 -7.35 -13.47 17.51
N GLU A 353 -8.61 -13.70 17.82
CA GLU A 353 -9.20 -13.26 19.09
C GLU A 353 -8.68 -14.11 20.25
N GLN A 354 -8.77 -13.57 21.46
CA GLN A 354 -8.32 -14.28 22.67
C GLN A 354 -9.13 -15.58 22.88
N GLU A 355 -10.41 -15.56 22.55
CA GLU A 355 -11.36 -16.68 22.67
C GLU A 355 -11.03 -17.84 21.73
N ALA A 356 -10.25 -17.62 20.69
CA ALA A 356 -9.77 -18.69 19.79
C ALA A 356 -8.75 -19.64 20.46
N GLY A 357 -8.33 -19.36 21.71
CA GLY A 357 -7.40 -20.19 22.47
C GLY A 357 -6.00 -20.31 21.86
N LYS A 358 -5.63 -19.39 20.97
CA LYS A 358 -4.29 -19.33 20.37
C LYS A 358 -3.36 -18.47 21.23
N PRO A 359 -2.05 -18.74 21.22
CA PRO A 359 -1.09 -17.88 21.88
C PRO A 359 -1.20 -16.42 21.46
N ARG A 360 -0.88 -15.49 22.37
CA ARG A 360 -0.82 -14.06 22.09
C ARG A 360 0.12 -13.79 20.91
N GLY A 361 -0.31 -13.00 19.93
CA GLY A 361 0.47 -12.71 18.73
C GLY A 361 0.46 -13.83 17.68
N ALA A 362 -0.33 -14.89 17.88
CA ALA A 362 -0.41 -15.97 16.90
C ALA A 362 -0.91 -15.49 15.55
N LEU A 363 -0.26 -15.96 14.49
CA LEU A 363 -0.59 -15.67 13.10
C LEU A 363 -1.37 -16.82 12.47
N SER A 364 -2.27 -16.48 11.57
CA SER A 364 -2.94 -17.47 10.73
C SER A 364 -2.10 -17.75 9.47
N TYR A 365 -2.04 -19.02 9.11
CA TYR A 365 -1.36 -19.51 7.90
C TYR A 365 -2.33 -20.09 6.88
N THR A 366 -3.63 -19.81 7.02
CA THR A 366 -4.64 -20.21 6.05
C THR A 366 -4.40 -19.49 4.73
N TYR A 367 -4.03 -20.21 3.67
CA TYR A 367 -3.70 -19.64 2.37
C TYR A 367 -2.56 -18.60 2.43
N SER A 368 -1.41 -18.97 3.00
CA SER A 368 -0.23 -18.11 3.25
C SER A 368 0.98 -18.45 2.37
N VAL A 369 0.78 -19.20 1.28
CA VAL A 369 1.90 -19.74 0.48
C VAL A 369 2.75 -18.61 -0.10
N TRP A 370 2.12 -17.56 -0.61
CA TRP A 370 2.87 -16.45 -1.21
C TRP A 370 3.62 -15.63 -0.15
N SER A 371 2.95 -15.20 0.90
CA SER A 371 3.56 -14.36 1.94
C SER A 371 4.75 -15.04 2.61
N GLU A 372 4.63 -16.31 2.96
CA GLU A 372 5.73 -17.07 3.59
C GLU A 372 6.85 -17.37 2.58
N THR A 373 6.52 -17.86 1.39
CA THR A 373 7.51 -18.11 0.33
C THR A 373 8.31 -16.85 -0.02
N LYS A 374 7.63 -15.73 -0.17
CA LYS A 374 8.26 -14.45 -0.48
C LYS A 374 9.24 -14.04 0.61
N LYS A 375 8.82 -14.09 1.88
CA LYS A 375 9.66 -13.76 3.04
C LYS A 375 10.90 -14.66 3.14
N ASP A 376 10.74 -15.96 2.92
CA ASP A 376 11.77 -16.94 3.16
C ASP A 376 12.74 -17.11 1.98
N LEU A 377 12.28 -16.90 0.73
CA LEU A 377 13.10 -17.14 -0.47
C LEU A 377 13.73 -15.86 -1.06
N LEU A 378 13.11 -14.69 -0.90
CA LEU A 378 13.69 -13.49 -1.49
C LEU A 378 14.89 -13.00 -0.66
N PRO A 379 16.02 -12.66 -1.33
CA PRO A 379 17.16 -12.08 -0.64
C PRO A 379 16.79 -10.75 0.03
N GLN A 380 17.02 -10.64 1.32
CA GLN A 380 16.73 -9.46 2.12
C GLN A 380 17.90 -8.45 2.05
N ARG A 381 18.29 -8.08 0.83
CA ARG A 381 19.44 -7.21 0.52
C ARG A 381 19.06 -6.17 -0.52
N PHE A 382 19.50 -4.94 -0.32
CA PHE A 382 19.26 -3.84 -1.27
C PHE A 382 19.75 -4.18 -2.69
N ALA A 383 20.90 -4.82 -2.82
CA ALA A 383 21.45 -5.22 -4.11
C ALA A 383 20.51 -6.10 -4.93
N PHE A 384 19.75 -7.00 -4.29
CA PHE A 384 18.75 -7.83 -4.98
C PHE A 384 17.64 -6.96 -5.59
N TYR A 385 17.05 -6.07 -4.79
CA TYR A 385 15.99 -5.17 -5.27
C TYR A 385 16.52 -4.24 -6.37
N LEU A 386 17.72 -3.68 -6.19
CA LEU A 386 18.35 -2.82 -7.21
C LEU A 386 18.51 -3.54 -8.55
N VAL A 387 19.05 -4.76 -8.55
CA VAL A 387 19.21 -5.58 -9.77
C VAL A 387 17.84 -5.87 -10.40
N PHE A 388 16.84 -6.25 -9.60
CA PHE A 388 15.48 -6.50 -10.09
C PHE A 388 14.88 -5.26 -10.76
N PHE A 389 14.99 -4.08 -10.12
CA PHE A 389 14.51 -2.82 -10.69
C PHE A 389 15.25 -2.45 -11.98
N LEU A 390 16.57 -2.59 -12.02
CA LEU A 390 17.37 -2.32 -13.23
C LEU A 390 16.97 -3.23 -14.39
N LEU A 391 16.76 -4.52 -14.12
CA LEU A 391 16.30 -5.48 -15.13
C LEU A 391 14.87 -5.13 -15.60
N TYR A 392 13.96 -4.83 -14.68
CA TYR A 392 12.59 -4.47 -15.00
C TYR A 392 12.52 -3.23 -15.90
N ILE A 393 13.22 -2.16 -15.51
CA ILE A 393 13.30 -0.91 -16.28
C ILE A 393 14.01 -1.15 -17.63
N GLY A 394 15.11 -1.89 -17.63
CA GLY A 394 15.86 -2.22 -18.85
C GLY A 394 15.01 -2.98 -19.86
N VAL A 395 14.23 -3.99 -19.40
CA VAL A 395 13.27 -4.72 -20.24
C VAL A 395 12.17 -3.79 -20.75
N ALA A 396 11.61 -2.94 -19.88
CA ALA A 396 10.58 -1.99 -20.27
C ALA A 396 11.09 -1.00 -21.34
N LEU A 397 12.29 -0.44 -21.19
CA LEU A 397 12.90 0.45 -22.16
C LEU A 397 13.17 -0.27 -23.50
N ARG A 398 13.65 -1.51 -23.46
CA ARG A 398 13.83 -2.35 -24.67
C ARG A 398 12.51 -2.56 -25.40
N GLU A 399 11.43 -2.89 -24.69
CA GLU A 399 10.12 -3.08 -25.32
C GLU A 399 9.52 -1.75 -25.81
N TYR A 400 9.83 -0.65 -25.15
CA TYR A 400 9.45 0.70 -25.59
C TYR A 400 10.09 1.05 -26.94
N THR A 401 11.40 0.77 -27.11
CA THR A 401 12.13 1.01 -28.38
C THR A 401 11.70 0.06 -29.50
N ARG A 402 11.47 -1.21 -29.15
CA ARG A 402 11.03 -2.24 -30.12
C ARG A 402 9.57 -2.09 -30.56
N ARG A 403 8.77 -1.28 -29.86
CA ARG A 403 7.34 -0.99 -30.13
C ARG A 403 6.47 -2.25 -30.27
N ARG A 404 6.85 -3.38 -29.68
CA ARG A 404 6.12 -4.64 -29.75
C ARG A 404 4.79 -4.58 -29.01
N TYR A 405 4.81 -3.94 -27.85
CA TYR A 405 3.64 -3.53 -27.08
C TYR A 405 3.42 -2.05 -27.36
N GLY A 406 2.18 -1.58 -27.35
CA GLY A 406 1.92 -0.17 -27.48
C GLY A 406 2.68 0.63 -26.41
N LYS A 407 3.28 1.78 -26.77
CA LYS A 407 4.09 2.59 -25.84
C LYS A 407 3.40 2.85 -24.50
N HIS A 408 2.09 3.13 -24.54
CA HIS A 408 1.31 3.38 -23.32
C HIS A 408 1.17 2.14 -22.42
N VAL A 409 1.26 0.94 -22.94
CA VAL A 409 1.27 -0.31 -22.13
C VAL A 409 2.58 -0.39 -21.35
N VAL A 410 3.68 -0.03 -21.99
CA VAL A 410 4.98 0.07 -21.30
C VAL A 410 4.99 1.21 -20.29
N ASP A 411 4.39 2.38 -20.64
CA ASP A 411 4.22 3.50 -19.70
C ASP A 411 3.46 3.02 -18.44
N ALA A 412 2.37 2.26 -18.60
CA ALA A 412 1.60 1.71 -17.47
C ALA A 412 2.40 0.71 -16.60
N ALA A 413 3.27 -0.11 -17.23
CA ALA A 413 4.17 -0.99 -16.50
C ALA A 413 5.23 -0.20 -15.73
N LEU A 414 5.84 0.83 -16.34
CA LEU A 414 6.82 1.70 -15.69
C LEU A 414 6.23 2.45 -14.49
N VAL A 415 4.96 2.88 -14.56
CA VAL A 415 4.26 3.52 -13.44
C VAL A 415 4.30 2.64 -12.19
N ILE A 416 4.07 1.33 -12.32
CA ILE A 416 4.12 0.40 -11.18
C ILE A 416 5.52 0.40 -10.55
N GLY A 417 6.58 0.37 -11.37
CA GLY A 417 7.96 0.45 -10.88
C GLY A 417 8.25 1.77 -10.15
N PHE A 418 7.79 2.91 -10.69
CA PHE A 418 7.97 4.20 -10.03
C PHE A 418 7.16 4.30 -8.73
N VAL A 419 5.94 3.75 -8.69
CA VAL A 419 5.17 3.63 -7.44
C VAL A 419 5.96 2.85 -6.39
N ALA A 420 6.58 1.72 -6.75
CA ALA A 420 7.38 0.93 -5.84
C ALA A 420 8.59 1.72 -5.29
N ILE A 421 9.29 2.50 -6.13
CA ILE A 421 10.41 3.36 -5.70
C ILE A 421 9.92 4.40 -4.68
N ILE A 422 8.83 5.09 -4.97
CA ILE A 422 8.24 6.09 -4.06
C ILE A 422 7.77 5.42 -2.76
N ALA A 423 7.18 4.23 -2.85
CA ALA A 423 6.65 3.50 -1.69
C ALA A 423 7.74 2.97 -0.73
N VAL A 424 9.02 2.96 -1.11
CA VAL A 424 10.13 2.72 -0.19
C VAL A 424 10.80 4.01 0.25
N ALA A 425 10.94 4.99 -0.64
CA ALA A 425 11.64 6.23 -0.33
C ALA A 425 10.85 7.11 0.67
N VAL A 426 9.52 7.19 0.50
CA VAL A 426 8.68 8.06 1.34
C VAL A 426 8.66 7.63 2.82
N PRO A 427 8.47 6.35 3.18
CA PRO A 427 8.58 5.93 4.58
C PRO A 427 9.94 6.25 5.21
N LEU A 428 11.03 6.00 4.50
CA LEU A 428 12.38 6.28 5.01
C LEU A 428 12.62 7.77 5.30
N VAL A 429 12.14 8.64 4.42
CA VAL A 429 12.21 10.09 4.61
C VAL A 429 11.16 10.59 5.60
N GLY A 430 10.02 9.91 5.72
CA GLY A 430 8.86 10.36 6.48
C GLY A 430 8.74 9.78 7.89
N ASP A 431 9.39 8.62 8.16
CA ASP A 431 9.25 7.93 9.45
C ASP A 431 10.52 7.14 9.86
N GLY A 432 11.60 7.32 9.09
CA GLY A 432 12.88 6.66 9.35
C GLY A 432 12.78 5.14 9.27
N GLU A 433 13.29 4.44 10.29
CA GLU A 433 13.23 2.97 10.36
C GLU A 433 12.07 2.46 11.23
N ALA A 434 11.18 3.34 11.69
CA ALA A 434 10.07 2.92 12.52
C ALA A 434 9.08 2.08 11.71
N ASP A 435 8.66 0.95 12.27
CA ASP A 435 7.61 0.06 11.74
C ASP A 435 7.72 -0.23 10.22
N LEU A 436 8.95 -0.41 9.72
CA LEU A 436 9.21 -0.61 8.28
C LEU A 436 8.39 -1.77 7.70
N GLY A 437 8.20 -2.86 8.44
CA GLY A 437 7.40 -4.00 7.98
C GLY A 437 5.98 -3.63 7.57
N LYS A 438 5.37 -2.66 8.24
CA LYS A 438 4.03 -2.14 7.92
C LYS A 438 4.09 -0.99 6.90
N HIS A 439 5.05 -0.08 7.05
CA HIS A 439 5.18 1.07 6.15
C HIS A 439 5.56 0.68 4.72
N LEU A 440 6.22 -0.46 4.52
CA LEU A 440 6.55 -1.01 3.21
C LEU A 440 5.40 -1.82 2.56
N PHE A 441 4.19 -1.81 3.12
CA PHE A 441 3.05 -2.54 2.56
C PHE A 441 2.77 -2.17 1.09
N LEU A 442 2.74 -0.88 0.76
CA LEU A 442 2.49 -0.45 -0.63
C LEU A 442 3.66 -0.78 -1.57
N PHE A 443 4.89 -0.78 -1.06
CA PHE A 443 6.04 -1.32 -1.78
C PHE A 443 5.82 -2.80 -2.12
N ASN A 444 5.39 -3.62 -1.13
CA ASN A 444 5.09 -5.04 -1.35
C ASN A 444 4.04 -5.24 -2.43
N VAL A 445 2.93 -4.50 -2.40
CA VAL A 445 1.88 -4.57 -3.44
C VAL A 445 2.45 -4.23 -4.82
N SER A 446 3.22 -3.14 -4.92
CA SER A 446 3.79 -2.67 -6.18
C SER A 446 4.82 -3.67 -6.73
N PHE A 447 5.68 -4.19 -5.87
CA PHE A 447 6.71 -5.18 -6.23
C PHE A 447 6.06 -6.48 -6.74
N ASP A 448 5.01 -6.95 -6.08
CA ASP A 448 4.24 -8.13 -6.49
C ASP A 448 3.55 -7.91 -7.85
N MET A 449 3.06 -6.69 -8.11
CA MET A 449 2.55 -6.32 -9.44
C MET A 449 3.67 -6.32 -10.50
N MET A 450 4.88 -5.87 -10.17
CA MET A 450 6.04 -5.94 -11.07
C MET A 450 6.39 -7.41 -11.38
N ILE A 451 6.31 -8.31 -10.39
CA ILE A 451 6.47 -9.75 -10.61
C ILE A 451 5.42 -10.27 -11.60
N ILE A 452 4.12 -9.92 -11.42
CA ILE A 452 3.06 -10.33 -12.36
C ILE A 452 3.35 -9.85 -13.78
N VAL A 453 3.71 -8.57 -13.95
CA VAL A 453 4.06 -8.01 -15.26
C VAL A 453 5.26 -8.75 -15.87
N SER A 454 6.28 -9.08 -15.07
CA SER A 454 7.45 -9.84 -15.50
C SER A 454 7.10 -11.26 -15.93
N VAL A 455 6.28 -11.98 -15.15
CA VAL A 455 5.79 -13.33 -15.49
C VAL A 455 5.01 -13.31 -16.81
N VAL A 456 4.09 -12.36 -16.98
CA VAL A 456 3.33 -12.18 -18.21
C VAL A 456 4.25 -11.91 -19.40
N TRP A 457 5.26 -11.06 -19.22
CA TRP A 457 6.23 -10.78 -20.28
C TRP A 457 7.04 -12.03 -20.66
N VAL A 458 7.55 -12.79 -19.68
CA VAL A 458 8.30 -14.04 -19.91
C VAL A 458 7.46 -15.04 -20.68
N ILE A 459 6.22 -15.31 -20.25
CA ILE A 459 5.30 -16.24 -20.94
C ILE A 459 5.03 -15.75 -22.36
N ALA A 460 4.86 -14.45 -22.58
CA ALA A 460 4.70 -13.88 -23.91
C ALA A 460 5.94 -14.10 -24.82
N GLN A 461 7.17 -14.06 -24.29
CA GLN A 461 8.38 -14.36 -25.05
C GLN A 461 8.45 -15.85 -25.38
N ILE A 462 8.20 -16.74 -24.42
CA ILE A 462 8.20 -18.20 -24.60
C ILE A 462 7.23 -18.58 -25.71
N ARG A 463 5.99 -18.13 -25.66
CA ARG A 463 4.99 -18.39 -26.71
C ARG A 463 5.46 -17.96 -28.09
N ARG A 464 6.08 -16.79 -28.21
CA ARG A 464 6.59 -16.30 -29.49
C ARG A 464 7.71 -17.17 -30.06
N ILE A 465 8.50 -17.83 -29.22
CA ILE A 465 9.53 -18.78 -29.68
C ILE A 465 8.85 -19.97 -30.29
N PHE A 466 7.85 -20.56 -29.63
CA PHE A 466 7.10 -21.70 -30.14
C PHE A 466 6.29 -21.38 -31.41
N ASP A 467 5.63 -20.20 -31.46
CA ASP A 467 4.85 -19.77 -32.62
C ASP A 467 5.74 -19.49 -33.88
N ARG A 468 7.08 -19.38 -33.71
CA ARG A 468 8.05 -19.13 -34.80
C ARG A 468 8.79 -20.37 -35.23
N SER A 469 8.75 -21.48 -34.51
CA SER A 469 9.34 -22.72 -34.91
C SER A 469 8.49 -23.23 -36.08
N PRO A 470 9.04 -23.33 -37.33
CA PRO A 470 8.32 -24.00 -38.44
C PRO A 470 8.02 -25.43 -37.99
N GLU A 471 6.83 -25.89 -38.27
CA GLU A 471 6.49 -27.29 -38.12
C GLU A 471 7.55 -28.11 -38.86
N LEU A 472 8.41 -28.80 -38.13
CA LEU A 472 9.21 -29.91 -38.61
C LEU A 472 8.25 -31.08 -38.77
N HIS A 473 7.50 -31.10 -39.89
CA HIS A 473 6.79 -32.27 -40.44
C HIS A 473 7.11 -32.41 -41.91
#